data_2b864f514e5214e9e4bf71d98948cb7f
#
_entry.id   2b864f514e5214e9e4bf71d98948cb7f
#
_cell.length_a   1.000
_cell.length_b   1.000
_cell.length_c   1.000
_cell.angle_alpha   90.00
_cell.angle_beta   90.00
_cell.angle_gamma   90.00
#
_symmetry.space_group_name_H-M   'P 1'
#
loop_
_entity.id
_entity.type
_entity.pdbx_description
1 polymer ?
#
loop_
_entity_poly.entity_id
_entity_poly.type
_entity_poly.pdbx_seq_one_letter_code
_entity_poly.pdbx_strand_id
1 'polypeptide(L)'
;MIRSVRRFRPALLAVLLTGPALSNPPDQPSPPPGPKLLVIGRACFEPALQDFLAHKAKLLSCQFRSLEGILETGKGVDDPEKVKHFLHDQWRNHDLAYALLVGDVDVFPVRYMVLDRITPAAFDYAFYPSDLYYSDLAKPDGSFDDWNVRQESFHARYFGEVRGEKNKDDPVNFDAVDYQPDIAVGRWPVSTPEEARLIAAKTIAAEQAVLANTAPHLKRAAFLATGGWVDARDRLDALARALEPGWKTERRFYADARRPNESPPDRPAVRALLDGGIGLLVHAGHGQTHGWDQCLALDDLDQLGNAGMLPVVISAGCSTACFAPLPPYEPYVDAEGHEHAGSDHHEVFSAPPPPPAPYQSGRFNPGGLGEQFLKRNPNGAVAYIGCNTGSQPCGLTLVEGFITAWSQAKEPRLGDCWAGAVRFYHEKEHLATLRPNADWYPPSIYFQGMKFMLFGDPSLRLPGR
;
A
#
# COMPACT_ATOMS: atom_id res chain seq x y z
N MET A 1 -42.64 42.83 -45.98
CA MET A 1 -43.55 41.89 -46.70
C MET A 1 -42.76 40.54 -46.80
N ILE A 2 -43.06 39.64 -45.89
CA ILE A 2 -42.44 38.31 -45.89
C ILE A 2 -43.60 37.32 -45.83
N ARG A 3 -43.77 36.53 -46.88
CA ARG A 3 -44.82 35.51 -46.99
C ARG A 3 -44.39 34.22 -46.29
N SER A 4 -45.21 33.78 -45.36
CA SER A 4 -45.17 32.48 -44.68
C SER A 4 -45.52 31.34 -45.68
N VAL A 5 -44.70 30.32 -45.78
CA VAL A 5 -44.99 29.07 -46.48
C VAL A 5 -45.23 27.96 -45.47
N ARG A 6 -46.51 27.55 -45.36
CA ARG A 6 -46.92 26.36 -44.61
C ARG A 6 -46.54 25.09 -45.39
N ARG A 7 -45.74 24.20 -44.80
CA ARG A 7 -45.52 22.85 -45.33
C ARG A 7 -46.47 21.86 -44.66
N PHE A 8 -47.28 21.20 -45.45
CA PHE A 8 -48.10 20.06 -45.07
C PHE A 8 -47.21 18.85 -44.76
N ARG A 9 -47.48 18.15 -43.65
CA ARG A 9 -46.95 16.82 -43.35
C ARG A 9 -48.00 15.77 -43.71
N PRO A 10 -47.62 14.67 -44.43
CA PRO A 10 -48.49 13.52 -44.61
C PRO A 10 -48.45 12.63 -43.34
N ALA A 11 -49.64 12.22 -42.90
CA ALA A 11 -49.80 11.22 -41.84
C ALA A 11 -49.44 9.83 -42.37
N LEU A 12 -48.46 9.19 -41.75
CA LEU A 12 -48.16 7.80 -42.00
C LEU A 12 -48.96 6.93 -41.02
N LEU A 13 -49.81 6.09 -41.56
CA LEU A 13 -50.61 5.11 -40.84
C LEU A 13 -49.70 3.94 -40.48
N ALA A 14 -49.31 3.77 -39.20
CA ALA A 14 -48.55 2.65 -38.72
C ALA A 14 -49.49 1.47 -38.42
N VAL A 15 -49.38 0.44 -39.19
CA VAL A 15 -50.02 -0.87 -38.89
C VAL A 15 -49.21 -1.57 -37.80
N LEU A 16 -49.82 -1.72 -36.64
CA LEU A 16 -49.28 -2.50 -35.52
C LEU A 16 -49.44 -4.00 -35.83
N LEU A 17 -48.35 -4.64 -36.24
CA LEU A 17 -48.22 -6.09 -36.25
C LEU A 17 -47.83 -6.55 -34.82
N THR A 18 -48.79 -7.10 -34.09
CA THR A 18 -48.53 -7.83 -32.83
C THR A 18 -47.93 -9.18 -33.15
N GLY A 19 -46.58 -9.23 -33.07
CA GLY A 19 -45.86 -10.50 -33.01
C GLY A 19 -45.94 -11.11 -31.61
N PRO A 20 -45.83 -12.46 -31.48
CA PRO A 20 -45.87 -13.10 -30.15
C PRO A 20 -44.68 -12.62 -29.29
N ALA A 21 -44.99 -12.26 -28.05
CA ALA A 21 -43.98 -11.88 -27.06
C ALA A 21 -42.99 -13.05 -26.88
N LEU A 22 -41.75 -12.85 -27.22
CA LEU A 22 -40.64 -13.74 -26.84
C LEU A 22 -40.58 -13.71 -25.32
N SER A 23 -40.93 -14.84 -24.70
CA SER A 23 -40.73 -15.08 -23.27
C SER A 23 -39.24 -14.89 -22.95
N ASN A 24 -38.91 -14.00 -22.06
CA ASN A 24 -37.54 -13.87 -21.51
C ASN A 24 -37.12 -15.27 -20.99
N PRO A 25 -35.88 -15.70 -21.25
CA PRO A 25 -35.35 -16.89 -20.63
C PRO A 25 -35.49 -16.75 -19.10
N PRO A 26 -35.79 -17.86 -18.37
CA PRO A 26 -35.93 -17.82 -16.93
C PRO A 26 -34.66 -17.20 -16.33
N ASP A 27 -34.88 -16.27 -15.39
CA ASP A 27 -33.78 -15.64 -14.61
C ASP A 27 -32.82 -16.73 -14.14
N GLN A 28 -31.62 -16.72 -14.69
CA GLN A 28 -30.54 -17.52 -14.10
C GLN A 28 -30.30 -16.96 -12.71
N PRO A 29 -30.26 -17.80 -11.67
CA PRO A 29 -29.94 -17.29 -10.34
C PRO A 29 -28.64 -16.56 -10.39
N SER A 30 -28.61 -15.33 -9.88
CA SER A 30 -27.40 -14.54 -9.76
C SER A 30 -26.34 -15.40 -9.08
N PRO A 31 -25.11 -15.43 -9.58
CA PRO A 31 -24.04 -16.17 -8.92
C PRO A 31 -23.98 -15.73 -7.45
N PRO A 32 -23.67 -16.65 -6.52
CA PRO A 32 -23.56 -16.29 -5.11
C PRO A 32 -22.57 -15.14 -4.95
N PRO A 33 -22.82 -14.18 -4.05
CA PRO A 33 -21.92 -13.06 -3.85
C PRO A 33 -20.51 -13.58 -3.54
N GLY A 34 -19.52 -13.06 -4.26
CA GLY A 34 -18.12 -13.44 -4.09
C GLY A 34 -17.56 -12.98 -2.74
N PRO A 35 -16.32 -13.33 -2.43
CA PRO A 35 -15.69 -12.90 -1.17
C PRO A 35 -15.43 -11.42 -1.18
N LYS A 36 -15.75 -10.76 -0.05
CA LYS A 36 -15.31 -9.37 0.18
C LYS A 36 -13.83 -9.31 0.54
N LEU A 37 -13.28 -10.35 1.17
CA LEU A 37 -11.87 -10.53 1.51
C LEU A 37 -11.35 -11.81 0.86
N LEU A 38 -10.33 -11.66 0.03
CA LEU A 38 -9.49 -12.76 -0.40
C LEU A 38 -8.19 -12.78 0.41
N VAL A 39 -7.86 -13.95 0.94
CA VAL A 39 -6.57 -14.25 1.56
C VAL A 39 -5.80 -15.12 0.57
N ILE A 40 -4.70 -14.61 0.03
CA ILE A 40 -3.90 -15.30 -0.98
C ILE A 40 -2.54 -15.61 -0.41
N GLY A 41 -2.11 -16.86 -0.47
CA GLY A 41 -0.80 -17.30 -0.01
C GLY A 41 -0.51 -18.71 -0.52
N ARG A 42 0.71 -19.19 -0.27
CA ARG A 42 1.02 -20.59 -0.59
C ARG A 42 0.11 -21.55 0.17
N ALA A 43 -0.23 -22.69 -0.42
CA ALA A 43 -1.10 -23.68 0.18
C ALA A 43 -0.63 -24.15 1.58
N CYS A 44 0.68 -24.15 1.83
CA CYS A 44 1.25 -24.51 3.14
C CYS A 44 0.89 -23.57 4.27
N PHE A 45 0.44 -22.34 3.97
CA PHE A 45 -0.01 -21.38 5.01
C PHE A 45 -1.45 -21.62 5.45
N GLU A 46 -2.29 -22.27 4.63
CA GLU A 46 -3.71 -22.42 4.93
C GLU A 46 -4.01 -23.02 6.32
N PRO A 47 -3.32 -24.09 6.77
CA PRO A 47 -3.55 -24.63 8.11
C PRO A 47 -3.23 -23.64 9.25
N ALA A 48 -2.25 -22.76 9.04
CA ALA A 48 -1.88 -21.74 10.03
C ALA A 48 -2.88 -20.58 10.10
N LEU A 49 -3.71 -20.41 9.05
CA LEU A 49 -4.67 -19.32 8.90
C LEU A 49 -6.10 -19.70 9.28
N GLN A 50 -6.39 -20.95 9.65
CA GLN A 50 -7.75 -21.43 9.89
C GLN A 50 -8.52 -20.60 10.94
N ASP A 51 -7.88 -20.26 12.07
CA ASP A 51 -8.50 -19.44 13.11
C ASP A 51 -8.81 -18.02 12.60
N PHE A 52 -7.91 -17.45 11.80
CA PHE A 52 -8.10 -16.14 11.18
C PHE A 52 -9.26 -16.17 10.19
N LEU A 53 -9.30 -17.15 9.30
CA LEU A 53 -10.38 -17.31 8.31
C LEU A 53 -11.73 -17.50 9.02
N ALA A 54 -11.78 -18.34 10.06
CA ALA A 54 -12.99 -18.56 10.87
C ALA A 54 -13.44 -17.30 11.62
N HIS A 55 -12.48 -16.48 12.10
CA HIS A 55 -12.77 -15.18 12.71
C HIS A 55 -13.35 -14.22 11.68
N LYS A 56 -12.68 -14.05 10.53
CA LYS A 56 -13.12 -13.14 9.46
C LYS A 56 -14.48 -13.52 8.88
N ALA A 57 -14.75 -14.82 8.71
CA ALA A 57 -16.04 -15.31 8.20
C ALA A 57 -17.25 -14.87 9.06
N LYS A 58 -17.04 -14.48 10.32
CA LYS A 58 -18.09 -13.91 11.18
C LYS A 58 -18.37 -12.43 10.89
N LEU A 59 -17.46 -11.75 10.20
CA LEU A 59 -17.48 -10.29 10.00
C LEU A 59 -17.77 -9.89 8.55
N LEU A 60 -17.33 -10.71 7.59
CA LEU A 60 -17.51 -10.50 6.16
C LEU A 60 -17.28 -11.79 5.40
N SER A 61 -17.74 -11.87 4.14
CA SER A 61 -17.44 -13.01 3.27
C SER A 61 -15.93 -13.09 3.03
N CYS A 62 -15.30 -14.21 3.41
CA CYS A 62 -13.86 -14.41 3.38
C CYS A 62 -13.52 -15.75 2.75
N GLN A 63 -12.51 -15.79 1.89
CA GLN A 63 -12.01 -17.03 1.28
C GLN A 63 -10.49 -17.04 1.23
N PHE A 64 -9.90 -18.22 1.40
CA PHE A 64 -8.50 -18.47 1.08
C PHE A 64 -8.39 -18.97 -0.38
N ARG A 65 -7.35 -18.54 -1.07
CA ARG A 65 -6.94 -19.04 -2.38
C ARG A 65 -5.44 -19.33 -2.37
N SER A 66 -5.07 -20.54 -2.78
CA SER A 66 -3.65 -20.88 -2.90
C SER A 66 -3.03 -20.15 -4.08
N LEU A 67 -1.84 -19.58 -3.84
CA LEU A 67 -1.05 -18.93 -4.87
C LEU A 67 -0.74 -19.89 -6.03
N GLU A 68 -0.39 -21.13 -5.72
CA GLU A 68 -0.11 -22.17 -6.72
C GLU A 68 -1.29 -22.38 -7.68
N GLY A 69 -2.51 -22.46 -7.15
CA GLY A 69 -3.71 -22.62 -7.97
C GLY A 69 -4.00 -21.41 -8.86
N ILE A 70 -3.68 -20.19 -8.40
CA ILE A 70 -3.79 -18.98 -9.21
C ILE A 70 -2.74 -19.01 -10.33
N LEU A 71 -1.50 -19.35 -10.01
CA LEU A 71 -0.40 -19.34 -10.98
C LEU A 71 -0.52 -20.42 -12.04
N GLU A 72 -1.08 -21.58 -11.70
CA GLU A 72 -1.30 -22.70 -12.64
C GLU A 72 -2.30 -22.34 -13.73
N THR A 73 -3.37 -21.63 -13.40
CA THR A 73 -4.48 -21.33 -14.31
C THR A 73 -4.52 -19.89 -14.78
N GLY A 74 -3.73 -19.01 -14.15
CA GLY A 74 -3.74 -17.58 -14.38
C GLY A 74 -3.19 -17.17 -15.74
N LYS A 75 -3.75 -16.09 -16.28
CA LYS A 75 -3.25 -15.43 -17.48
C LYS A 75 -2.28 -14.31 -17.05
N GLY A 76 -1.23 -14.10 -17.80
CA GLY A 76 -0.25 -13.05 -17.54
C GLY A 76 1.12 -13.44 -18.07
N VAL A 77 1.99 -12.47 -18.27
CA VAL A 77 3.36 -12.66 -18.77
C VAL A 77 4.29 -13.21 -17.68
N ASP A 78 3.94 -12.99 -16.43
CA ASP A 78 4.67 -13.45 -15.26
C ASP A 78 3.74 -13.66 -14.04
N ASP A 79 4.28 -14.15 -12.94
CA ASP A 79 3.51 -14.48 -11.75
C ASP A 79 2.80 -13.28 -11.11
N PRO A 80 3.41 -12.08 -10.98
CA PRO A 80 2.68 -10.90 -10.51
C PRO A 80 1.45 -10.56 -11.37
N GLU A 81 1.57 -10.62 -12.69
CA GLU A 81 0.45 -10.29 -13.58
C GLU A 81 -0.66 -11.34 -13.51
N LYS A 82 -0.33 -12.64 -13.35
CA LYS A 82 -1.33 -13.69 -13.13
C LYS A 82 -2.16 -13.43 -11.86
N VAL A 83 -1.52 -13.00 -10.77
CA VAL A 83 -2.21 -12.62 -9.54
C VAL A 83 -3.09 -11.40 -9.77
N LYS A 84 -2.59 -10.37 -10.45
CA LYS A 84 -3.37 -9.15 -10.74
C LYS A 84 -4.57 -9.44 -11.63
N HIS A 85 -4.44 -10.28 -12.67
CA HIS A 85 -5.56 -10.73 -13.49
C HIS A 85 -6.63 -11.47 -12.67
N PHE A 86 -6.20 -12.34 -11.76
CA PHE A 86 -7.12 -13.02 -10.87
C PHE A 86 -7.86 -12.03 -9.95
N LEU A 87 -7.17 -11.06 -9.37
CA LEU A 87 -7.78 -10.02 -8.54
C LEU A 87 -8.77 -9.15 -9.34
N HIS A 88 -8.42 -8.76 -10.56
CA HIS A 88 -9.30 -8.00 -11.46
C HIS A 88 -10.58 -8.78 -11.77
N ASP A 89 -10.50 -10.09 -12.04
CA ASP A 89 -11.68 -10.94 -12.26
C ASP A 89 -12.56 -10.99 -11.01
N GLN A 90 -11.98 -11.17 -9.83
CA GLN A 90 -12.70 -11.19 -8.56
C GLN A 90 -13.34 -9.84 -8.22
N TRP A 91 -12.65 -8.73 -8.49
CA TRP A 91 -13.20 -7.38 -8.33
C TRP A 91 -14.37 -7.13 -9.27
N ARG A 92 -14.19 -7.44 -10.56
CA ARG A 92 -15.18 -7.14 -11.59
C ARG A 92 -16.44 -8.01 -11.49
N ASN A 93 -16.29 -9.28 -11.16
CA ASN A 93 -17.38 -10.27 -11.25
C ASN A 93 -17.91 -10.75 -9.89
N HIS A 94 -17.19 -10.47 -8.80
CA HIS A 94 -17.48 -11.04 -7.48
C HIS A 94 -17.45 -10.04 -6.33
N ASP A 95 -17.40 -8.72 -6.64
CA ASP A 95 -17.50 -7.63 -5.66
C ASP A 95 -16.40 -7.67 -4.57
N LEU A 96 -15.18 -8.09 -4.98
CA LEU A 96 -14.00 -8.08 -4.10
C LEU A 96 -13.67 -6.67 -3.62
N ALA A 97 -13.44 -6.52 -2.31
CA ALA A 97 -13.08 -5.24 -1.71
C ALA A 97 -11.67 -5.26 -1.09
N TYR A 98 -11.24 -6.40 -0.57
CA TYR A 98 -10.00 -6.55 0.18
C TYR A 98 -9.20 -7.74 -0.30
N ALA A 99 -7.89 -7.57 -0.48
CA ALA A 99 -6.96 -8.68 -0.70
C ALA A 99 -5.82 -8.65 0.32
N LEU A 100 -5.66 -9.74 1.07
CA LEU A 100 -4.53 -9.96 1.97
C LEU A 100 -3.53 -10.90 1.29
N LEU A 101 -2.34 -10.39 0.99
CA LEU A 101 -1.23 -11.13 0.42
C LEU A 101 -0.41 -11.75 1.57
N VAL A 102 -0.43 -13.07 1.70
CA VAL A 102 0.31 -13.79 2.74
C VAL A 102 1.59 -14.33 2.16
N GLY A 103 2.68 -13.66 2.43
CA GLY A 103 4.00 -14.02 1.98
C GLY A 103 4.94 -12.82 1.85
N ASP A 104 6.18 -13.05 2.28
CA ASP A 104 7.30 -12.16 2.03
C ASP A 104 7.80 -12.34 0.58
N VAL A 105 8.81 -11.57 0.16
CA VAL A 105 9.33 -11.60 -1.22
C VAL A 105 9.92 -12.96 -1.63
N ASP A 106 10.24 -13.83 -0.69
CA ASP A 106 10.73 -15.19 -0.96
C ASP A 106 9.63 -16.19 -1.33
N VAL A 107 8.37 -15.92 -0.95
CA VAL A 107 7.27 -16.87 -1.10
C VAL A 107 6.04 -16.30 -1.82
N PHE A 108 5.94 -14.98 -1.96
CA PHE A 108 4.87 -14.31 -2.68
C PHE A 108 5.45 -13.28 -3.66
N PRO A 109 5.05 -13.27 -4.95
CA PRO A 109 5.70 -12.43 -5.94
C PRO A 109 5.44 -10.94 -5.68
N VAL A 110 6.45 -10.12 -5.93
CA VAL A 110 6.33 -8.67 -5.93
C VAL A 110 6.40 -8.13 -7.36
N ARG A 111 5.67 -7.05 -7.61
CA ARG A 111 5.86 -6.27 -8.83
C ARG A 111 6.95 -5.24 -8.57
N TYR A 112 8.06 -5.38 -9.27
CA TYR A 112 9.05 -4.32 -9.34
C TYR A 112 8.63 -3.29 -10.38
N MET A 113 8.48 -2.07 -9.95
CA MET A 113 8.31 -0.90 -10.80
C MET A 113 9.67 -0.37 -11.22
N VAL A 114 9.72 0.29 -12.37
CA VAL A 114 10.95 0.85 -12.90
C VAL A 114 10.91 2.37 -12.94
N LEU A 115 12.05 2.98 -12.62
CA LEU A 115 12.37 4.35 -12.98
C LEU A 115 13.32 4.33 -14.18
N ASP A 116 13.11 5.20 -15.16
CA ASP A 116 14.05 5.39 -16.24
C ASP A 116 15.30 6.10 -15.69
N ARG A 117 16.30 5.29 -15.32
CA ARG A 117 17.50 5.73 -14.61
C ARG A 117 18.70 5.67 -15.51
N ILE A 118 18.93 6.73 -16.27
CA ILE A 118 20.18 6.95 -17.03
C ILE A 118 21.02 8.10 -16.49
N THR A 119 20.62 8.66 -15.36
CA THR A 119 21.41 9.65 -14.60
C THR A 119 21.73 9.11 -13.21
N PRO A 120 22.83 9.55 -12.59
CA PRO A 120 23.10 9.24 -11.20
C PRO A 120 21.89 9.64 -10.36
N ALA A 121 21.44 8.75 -9.52
CA ALA A 121 20.31 9.00 -8.66
C ALA A 121 20.77 9.18 -7.24
N ALA A 122 20.56 10.35 -6.70
CA ALA A 122 20.79 10.60 -5.29
C ALA A 122 19.69 9.98 -4.40
N PHE A 123 18.46 9.77 -4.94
CA PHE A 123 17.30 9.51 -4.09
C PHE A 123 16.41 8.36 -4.55
N ASP A 124 16.64 7.80 -5.74
CA ASP A 124 15.79 6.79 -6.32
C ASP A 124 16.56 5.60 -6.82
N TYR A 125 15.89 4.47 -6.88
CA TYR A 125 16.42 3.20 -7.36
C TYR A 125 15.85 2.92 -8.74
N ALA A 126 16.58 2.17 -9.57
CA ALA A 126 16.09 1.80 -10.90
C ALA A 126 14.85 0.92 -10.79
N PHE A 127 14.81 0.06 -9.75
CA PHE A 127 13.66 -0.78 -9.46
C PHE A 127 13.29 -0.68 -7.99
N TYR A 128 11.97 -0.70 -7.71
CA TYR A 128 11.45 -0.78 -6.35
C TYR A 128 10.13 -1.57 -6.35
N PRO A 129 9.86 -2.37 -5.29
CA PRO A 129 8.63 -3.16 -5.20
C PRO A 129 7.43 -2.28 -4.86
N SER A 130 6.24 -2.63 -5.40
CA SER A 130 5.00 -1.94 -5.06
C SER A 130 3.80 -2.88 -5.06
N ASP A 131 3.11 -2.97 -3.93
CA ASP A 131 1.83 -3.69 -3.86
C ASP A 131 0.65 -2.85 -4.37
N LEU A 132 0.85 -1.58 -4.70
CA LEU A 132 -0.16 -0.78 -5.41
C LEU A 132 -0.52 -1.43 -6.75
N TYR A 133 0.42 -2.16 -7.37
CA TYR A 133 0.17 -2.97 -8.56
C TYR A 133 -1.00 -3.95 -8.41
N TYR A 134 -1.18 -4.52 -7.22
CA TYR A 134 -2.28 -5.45 -6.92
C TYR A 134 -3.55 -4.74 -6.46
N SER A 135 -3.47 -3.45 -6.18
CA SER A 135 -4.57 -2.63 -5.71
C SER A 135 -5.25 -1.83 -6.83
N ASP A 136 -4.46 -1.30 -7.75
CA ASP A 136 -4.89 -0.63 -8.97
C ASP A 136 -5.02 -1.69 -10.09
N LEU A 137 -6.25 -2.09 -10.38
CA LEU A 137 -6.57 -3.25 -11.22
C LEU A 137 -7.07 -2.86 -12.61
N ALA A 138 -7.71 -1.70 -12.73
CA ALA A 138 -8.50 -1.37 -13.88
C ALA A 138 -8.26 0.06 -14.37
N LYS A 139 -8.32 0.22 -15.68
CA LYS A 139 -8.42 1.53 -16.31
C LYS A 139 -9.78 2.18 -16.00
N PRO A 140 -9.94 3.49 -16.22
CA PRO A 140 -11.21 4.18 -15.96
C PRO A 140 -12.45 3.58 -16.64
N ASP A 141 -12.27 2.81 -17.72
CA ASP A 141 -13.35 2.10 -18.40
C ASP A 141 -13.65 0.70 -17.80
N GLY A 142 -12.95 0.32 -16.74
CA GLY A 142 -13.07 -0.98 -16.06
C GLY A 142 -12.35 -2.12 -16.76
N SER A 143 -11.62 -1.88 -17.85
CA SER A 143 -10.75 -2.88 -18.46
C SER A 143 -9.49 -3.10 -17.62
N PHE A 144 -8.88 -4.29 -17.77
CA PHE A 144 -7.66 -4.63 -17.05
C PHE A 144 -6.52 -3.63 -17.34
N ASP A 145 -5.85 -3.18 -16.30
CA ASP A 145 -4.65 -2.34 -16.40
C ASP A 145 -3.39 -3.15 -16.10
N ASP A 146 -2.63 -3.45 -17.14
CA ASP A 146 -1.38 -4.23 -17.03
C ASP A 146 -0.16 -3.38 -16.64
N TRP A 147 -0.31 -2.05 -16.57
CA TRP A 147 0.77 -1.08 -16.36
C TRP A 147 1.91 -1.13 -17.37
N ASN A 148 1.72 -1.79 -18.50
CA ASN A 148 2.74 -2.04 -19.51
C ASN A 148 2.49 -1.25 -20.78
N VAL A 149 2.29 0.05 -20.66
CA VAL A 149 1.97 0.93 -21.80
C VAL A 149 3.20 1.25 -22.65
N ARG A 150 4.38 1.33 -22.04
CA ARG A 150 5.64 1.73 -22.70
C ARG A 150 6.45 0.51 -23.13
N GLN A 151 6.21 0.07 -24.37
CA GLN A 151 6.93 -1.08 -24.97
C GLN A 151 8.29 -0.70 -25.57
N GLU A 152 8.55 0.59 -25.77
CA GLU A 152 9.69 1.10 -26.57
C GLU A 152 10.70 1.93 -25.74
N SER A 153 10.53 1.97 -24.41
CA SER A 153 11.41 2.75 -23.55
C SER A 153 12.73 2.02 -23.25
N PHE A 154 13.63 2.70 -22.52
CA PHE A 154 14.89 2.12 -22.07
C PHE A 154 14.68 0.82 -21.26
N HIS A 155 13.64 0.76 -20.46
CA HIS A 155 13.22 -0.40 -19.69
C HIS A 155 11.95 -1.05 -20.30
N ALA A 156 11.90 -1.20 -21.62
CA ALA A 156 10.77 -1.86 -22.28
C ALA A 156 10.46 -3.22 -21.64
N ARG A 157 9.19 -3.49 -21.44
CA ARG A 157 8.65 -4.67 -20.74
C ARG A 157 8.67 -4.63 -19.22
N TYR A 158 9.10 -3.53 -18.60
CA TYR A 158 8.88 -3.32 -17.17
C TYR A 158 7.58 -2.53 -16.96
N PHE A 159 6.99 -2.74 -15.82
CA PHE A 159 5.69 -2.20 -15.48
C PHE A 159 5.82 -0.89 -14.70
N GLY A 160 4.90 0.05 -14.95
CA GLY A 160 4.88 1.31 -14.25
C GLY A 160 6.14 2.14 -14.41
N GLU A 161 6.76 2.11 -15.59
CA GLU A 161 7.98 2.88 -15.88
C GLU A 161 7.71 4.36 -15.71
N VAL A 162 8.51 5.01 -14.88
CA VAL A 162 8.50 6.45 -14.67
C VAL A 162 9.84 7.02 -15.13
N ARG A 163 9.80 8.04 -15.97
CA ARG A 163 11.01 8.73 -16.37
C ARG A 163 11.50 9.60 -15.23
N GLY A 164 12.71 9.30 -14.76
CA GLY A 164 13.33 9.98 -13.66
C GLY A 164 13.83 11.40 -14.01
N GLU A 165 14.74 11.87 -13.22
CA GLU A 165 15.26 13.26 -13.24
C GLU A 165 15.87 13.68 -14.57
N LYS A 166 16.40 12.74 -15.36
CA LYS A 166 17.03 13.03 -16.64
C LYS A 166 16.06 13.63 -17.65
N ASN A 167 14.83 13.20 -17.66
CA ASN A 167 13.83 13.57 -18.66
C ASN A 167 12.85 14.60 -18.10
N LYS A 168 13.38 15.68 -17.52
CA LYS A 168 12.58 16.73 -16.85
C LYS A 168 11.60 17.46 -17.78
N ASP A 169 11.85 17.43 -19.09
CA ASP A 169 10.97 18.03 -20.10
C ASP A 169 9.81 17.11 -20.51
N ASP A 170 9.90 15.81 -20.18
CA ASP A 170 8.84 14.85 -20.45
C ASP A 170 7.69 14.97 -19.44
N PRO A 171 6.47 14.61 -19.84
CA PRO A 171 5.38 14.47 -18.87
C PRO A 171 5.77 13.51 -17.74
N VAL A 172 5.45 13.83 -16.49
CA VAL A 172 5.76 12.96 -15.35
C VAL A 172 4.95 11.66 -15.45
N ASN A 173 3.65 11.77 -15.72
CA ASN A 173 2.79 10.63 -15.99
C ASN A 173 2.75 10.35 -17.50
N PHE A 174 3.74 9.63 -18.00
CA PHE A 174 3.83 9.29 -19.42
C PHE A 174 3.32 7.88 -19.75
N ASP A 175 3.14 7.03 -18.74
CA ASP A 175 2.69 5.65 -18.88
C ASP A 175 1.15 5.51 -18.94
N ALA A 176 0.43 6.59 -18.62
CA ALA A 176 -1.03 6.66 -18.57
C ALA A 176 -1.69 5.72 -17.55
N VAL A 177 -0.95 5.26 -16.56
CA VAL A 177 -1.46 4.54 -15.38
C VAL A 177 -1.94 5.56 -14.35
N ASP A 178 -3.10 5.36 -13.75
CA ASP A 178 -3.63 6.34 -12.81
C ASP A 178 -3.20 6.10 -11.35
N TYR A 179 -2.67 4.90 -11.06
CA TYR A 179 -2.13 4.53 -9.74
C TYR A 179 -3.14 4.68 -8.60
N GLN A 180 -4.42 4.46 -8.88
CA GLN A 180 -5.46 4.56 -7.88
C GLN A 180 -6.02 3.21 -7.46
N PRO A 181 -6.20 2.97 -6.16
CA PRO A 181 -6.72 1.69 -5.68
C PRO A 181 -8.16 1.41 -6.12
N ASP A 182 -8.43 0.30 -6.78
CA ASP A 182 -9.77 -0.26 -6.99
C ASP A 182 -10.21 -1.10 -5.79
N ILE A 183 -9.26 -1.85 -5.22
CA ILE A 183 -9.44 -2.62 -3.99
C ILE A 183 -8.39 -2.23 -2.95
N ALA A 184 -8.66 -2.52 -1.69
CA ALA A 184 -7.68 -2.34 -0.64
C ALA A 184 -6.80 -3.59 -0.50
N VAL A 185 -5.49 -3.42 -0.64
CA VAL A 185 -4.50 -4.50 -0.51
C VAL A 185 -3.64 -4.27 0.73
N GLY A 186 -3.32 -5.36 1.42
CA GLY A 186 -2.32 -5.39 2.47
C GLY A 186 -1.51 -6.67 2.41
N ARG A 187 -0.32 -6.66 2.99
CA ARG A 187 0.60 -7.81 2.99
C ARG A 187 0.92 -8.26 4.41
N TRP A 188 0.97 -9.56 4.63
CA TRP A 188 1.70 -10.15 5.75
C TRP A 188 3.03 -10.66 5.23
N PRO A 189 4.14 -9.96 5.52
CA PRO A 189 5.47 -10.31 4.99
C PRO A 189 6.08 -11.47 5.81
N VAL A 190 5.57 -12.67 5.58
CA VAL A 190 5.92 -13.89 6.30
C VAL A 190 6.53 -14.92 5.36
N SER A 191 7.56 -15.62 5.83
CA SER A 191 8.23 -16.70 5.10
C SER A 191 7.82 -18.08 5.62
N THR A 192 7.24 -18.16 6.83
CA THR A 192 6.89 -19.43 7.48
C THR A 192 5.44 -19.48 7.97
N PRO A 193 4.83 -20.67 8.07
CA PRO A 193 3.50 -20.84 8.67
C PRO A 193 3.42 -20.36 10.14
N GLU A 194 4.52 -20.44 10.88
CA GLU A 194 4.63 -19.99 12.28
C GLU A 194 4.49 -18.47 12.37
N GLU A 195 5.18 -17.72 11.51
CA GLU A 195 5.03 -16.27 11.41
C GLU A 195 3.60 -15.88 11.01
N ALA A 196 3.00 -16.58 10.03
CA ALA A 196 1.62 -16.35 9.62
C ALA A 196 0.64 -16.56 10.78
N ARG A 197 0.82 -17.65 11.56
CA ARG A 197 -0.01 -17.91 12.74
C ARG A 197 0.14 -16.83 13.81
N LEU A 198 1.36 -16.35 14.03
CA LEU A 198 1.63 -15.27 14.98
C LEU A 198 0.90 -13.98 14.59
N ILE A 199 1.02 -13.53 13.33
CA ILE A 199 0.35 -12.31 12.87
C ILE A 199 -1.17 -12.51 12.87
N ALA A 200 -1.67 -13.69 12.50
CA ALA A 200 -3.09 -14.03 12.58
C ALA A 200 -3.63 -13.87 14.01
N ALA A 201 -2.94 -14.41 15.02
CA ALA A 201 -3.32 -14.29 16.40
C ALA A 201 -3.34 -12.83 16.90
N LYS A 202 -2.31 -12.05 16.54
CA LYS A 202 -2.23 -10.60 16.83
C LYS A 202 -3.42 -9.85 16.22
N THR A 203 -3.74 -10.13 14.97
CA THR A 203 -4.82 -9.47 14.24
C THR A 203 -6.19 -9.81 14.82
N ILE A 204 -6.45 -11.08 15.14
CA ILE A 204 -7.69 -11.53 15.78
C ILE A 204 -7.88 -10.82 17.11
N ALA A 205 -6.84 -10.81 17.96
CA ALA A 205 -6.91 -10.18 19.29
C ALA A 205 -7.18 -8.68 19.20
N ALA A 206 -6.50 -7.97 18.30
CA ALA A 206 -6.69 -6.54 18.07
C ALA A 206 -8.10 -6.23 17.56
N GLU A 207 -8.62 -7.00 16.59
CA GLU A 207 -9.97 -6.79 16.06
C GLU A 207 -11.06 -7.11 17.10
N GLN A 208 -10.86 -8.14 17.91
CA GLN A 208 -11.75 -8.44 19.03
C GLN A 208 -11.78 -7.30 20.07
N ALA A 209 -10.63 -6.71 20.40
CA ALA A 209 -10.56 -5.55 21.30
C ALA A 209 -11.32 -4.33 20.74
N VAL A 210 -11.21 -4.08 19.43
CA VAL A 210 -11.98 -3.02 18.75
C VAL A 210 -13.47 -3.30 18.80
N LEU A 211 -13.90 -4.54 18.50
CA LEU A 211 -15.31 -4.93 18.52
C LEU A 211 -15.92 -4.86 19.92
N ALA A 212 -15.16 -5.22 20.95
CA ALA A 212 -15.59 -5.10 22.34
C ALA A 212 -15.63 -3.65 22.83
N ASN A 213 -14.90 -2.74 22.18
CA ASN A 213 -14.79 -1.31 22.51
C ASN A 213 -14.49 -1.02 23.98
N THR A 214 -13.68 -1.87 24.62
CA THR A 214 -13.41 -1.79 26.07
C THR A 214 -11.97 -1.42 26.41
N ALA A 215 -11.08 -1.41 25.41
CA ALA A 215 -9.65 -1.21 25.61
C ALA A 215 -9.25 0.28 25.48
N PRO A 216 -8.82 0.93 26.58
CA PRO A 216 -8.53 2.38 26.56
C PRO A 216 -7.42 2.80 25.61
N HIS A 217 -6.46 1.91 25.33
CA HIS A 217 -5.34 2.19 24.43
C HIS A 217 -5.77 2.42 22.97
N LEU A 218 -6.90 1.86 22.55
CA LEU A 218 -7.39 1.95 21.16
C LEU A 218 -7.60 3.39 20.68
N LYS A 219 -7.93 4.31 21.60
CA LYS A 219 -8.10 5.75 21.31
C LYS A 219 -6.97 6.61 21.90
N ARG A 220 -5.77 6.06 21.96
CA ARG A 220 -4.55 6.80 22.26
C ARG A 220 -3.67 6.86 21.01
N ALA A 221 -3.18 8.05 20.68
CA ALA A 221 -2.28 8.25 19.54
C ALA A 221 -1.01 8.98 19.98
N ALA A 222 0.12 8.59 19.42
CA ALA A 222 1.39 9.28 19.62
C ALA A 222 1.95 9.77 18.29
N PHE A 223 2.45 11.01 18.29
CA PHE A 223 3.04 11.67 17.15
C PHE A 223 4.50 11.99 17.46
N LEU A 224 5.40 11.47 16.63
CA LEU A 224 6.85 11.58 16.80
C LEU A 224 7.43 12.42 15.67
N ALA A 225 8.22 13.45 16.00
CA ALA A 225 9.01 14.21 15.04
C ALA A 225 10.47 14.25 15.47
N THR A 226 11.37 13.67 14.66
CA THR A 226 12.81 13.77 14.86
C THR A 226 13.39 14.99 14.10
N GLY A 227 14.45 15.56 14.62
CA GLY A 227 15.19 16.61 13.92
C GLY A 227 15.99 16.07 12.73
N GLY A 228 16.54 17.00 11.94
CA GLY A 228 17.45 16.66 10.84
C GLY A 228 16.79 16.39 9.49
N TRP A 229 15.45 16.30 9.44
CA TRP A 229 14.65 16.18 8.23
C TRP A 229 13.78 17.44 8.03
N VAL A 230 12.65 17.33 7.35
CA VAL A 230 11.67 18.44 7.26
C VAL A 230 11.02 18.70 8.63
N ASP A 231 10.73 19.96 8.94
CA ASP A 231 9.98 20.29 10.17
C ASP A 231 8.50 19.89 10.02
N ALA A 232 8.20 18.69 10.45
CA ALA A 232 6.85 18.12 10.42
C ALA A 232 5.96 18.51 11.62
N ARG A 233 6.51 19.20 12.64
CA ARG A 233 5.83 19.41 13.95
C ARG A 233 4.49 20.10 13.83
N ASP A 234 4.38 21.18 13.05
CA ASP A 234 3.13 21.93 12.88
C ASP A 234 2.06 21.07 12.19
N ARG A 235 2.48 20.26 11.22
CA ARG A 235 1.60 19.34 10.50
C ARG A 235 1.11 18.19 11.40
N LEU A 236 2.01 17.58 12.14
CA LEU A 236 1.65 16.53 13.13
C LEU A 236 0.77 17.07 14.25
N ASP A 237 1.01 18.30 14.72
CA ASP A 237 0.13 18.98 15.68
C ASP A 237 -1.29 19.16 15.15
N ALA A 238 -1.43 19.55 13.88
CA ALA A 238 -2.75 19.69 13.25
C ALA A 238 -3.48 18.35 13.18
N LEU A 239 -2.78 17.27 12.83
CA LEU A 239 -3.34 15.91 12.79
C LEU A 239 -3.74 15.41 14.18
N ALA A 240 -2.91 15.65 15.20
CA ALA A 240 -3.23 15.31 16.58
C ALA A 240 -4.50 16.04 17.05
N ARG A 241 -4.60 17.36 16.81
CA ARG A 241 -5.82 18.13 17.14
C ARG A 241 -7.07 17.64 16.40
N ALA A 242 -6.93 17.15 15.17
CA ALA A 242 -8.08 16.59 14.43
C ALA A 242 -8.65 15.32 15.08
N LEU A 243 -7.83 14.56 15.80
CA LEU A 243 -8.25 13.36 16.55
C LEU A 243 -8.77 13.68 17.96
N GLU A 244 -8.32 14.75 18.61
CA GLU A 244 -8.55 15.04 20.04
C GLU A 244 -10.02 15.00 20.52
N PRO A 245 -11.04 15.36 19.74
CA PRO A 245 -12.42 15.22 20.22
C PRO A 245 -12.81 13.81 20.67
N GLY A 246 -12.06 12.78 20.26
CA GLY A 246 -12.33 11.38 20.63
C GLY A 246 -11.11 10.59 21.08
N TRP A 247 -9.90 11.17 21.01
CA TRP A 247 -8.63 10.51 21.25
C TRP A 247 -7.77 11.24 22.26
N LYS A 248 -7.02 10.49 23.07
CA LYS A 248 -5.92 11.04 23.85
C LYS A 248 -4.66 11.05 23.00
N THR A 249 -4.11 12.23 22.72
CA THR A 249 -2.92 12.39 21.89
C THR A 249 -1.69 12.73 22.71
N GLU A 250 -0.55 12.16 22.34
CA GLU A 250 0.77 12.48 22.89
C GLU A 250 1.69 12.95 21.75
N ARG A 251 2.55 13.92 22.06
CA ARG A 251 3.51 14.49 21.14
C ARG A 251 4.91 14.32 21.70
N ARG A 252 5.82 13.81 20.87
CA ARG A 252 7.25 13.74 21.16
C ARG A 252 7.97 14.36 19.99
N PHE A 253 8.39 15.60 20.15
CA PHE A 253 9.00 16.40 19.08
C PHE A 253 10.40 16.84 19.49
N TYR A 254 11.30 16.93 18.52
CA TYR A 254 12.61 17.50 18.77
C TYR A 254 12.51 18.98 19.20
N ALA A 255 13.40 19.39 20.11
CA ALA A 255 13.50 20.77 20.57
C ALA A 255 14.50 21.57 19.69
N ASP A 256 14.20 22.82 19.46
CA ASP A 256 15.06 23.81 18.82
C ASP A 256 14.76 25.23 19.32
N ALA A 257 15.37 26.23 18.70
CA ALA A 257 15.15 27.64 19.09
C ALA A 257 13.69 28.11 18.92
N ARG A 258 12.93 27.53 18.00
CA ARG A 258 11.49 27.83 17.79
C ARG A 258 10.58 27.15 18.82
N ARG A 259 10.97 25.98 19.29
CA ARG A 259 10.22 25.15 20.23
C ARG A 259 11.17 24.53 21.28
N PRO A 260 11.69 25.34 22.23
CA PRO A 260 12.74 24.90 23.15
C PRO A 260 12.29 23.93 24.25
N ASN A 261 10.98 23.83 24.50
CA ASN A 261 10.41 23.01 25.60
C ASN A 261 9.82 21.69 25.11
N GLU A 262 10.09 21.29 23.86
CA GLU A 262 9.63 20.02 23.33
C GLU A 262 10.39 18.83 23.96
N SER A 263 9.75 17.68 23.98
CA SER A 263 10.32 16.43 24.49
C SER A 263 10.67 15.49 23.33
N PRO A 264 11.95 15.23 23.04
CA PRO A 264 12.35 14.40 21.91
C PRO A 264 11.81 12.97 21.97
N PRO A 265 11.57 12.32 20.82
CA PRO A 265 11.19 10.93 20.76
C PRO A 265 12.42 10.00 20.83
N ASP A 266 13.12 9.99 21.94
CA ASP A 266 14.24 9.06 22.14
C ASP A 266 13.80 7.60 22.33
N ARG A 267 14.72 6.65 22.21
CA ARG A 267 14.43 5.21 22.29
C ARG A 267 13.66 4.81 23.57
N PRO A 268 14.06 5.25 24.80
CA PRO A 268 13.32 4.97 26.02
C PRO A 268 11.88 5.51 26.00
N ALA A 269 11.70 6.75 25.54
CA ALA A 269 10.37 7.36 25.47
C ALA A 269 9.45 6.65 24.48
N VAL A 270 9.95 6.26 23.29
CA VAL A 270 9.16 5.53 22.29
C VAL A 270 8.77 4.14 22.80
N ARG A 271 9.69 3.40 23.46
CA ARG A 271 9.36 2.12 24.09
C ARG A 271 8.29 2.29 25.18
N ALA A 272 8.44 3.29 26.03
CA ALA A 272 7.45 3.56 27.08
C ALA A 272 6.06 3.91 26.52
N LEU A 273 5.98 4.60 25.37
CA LEU A 273 4.73 4.85 24.67
C LEU A 273 4.09 3.55 24.17
N LEU A 274 4.87 2.68 23.55
CA LEU A 274 4.40 1.38 23.05
C LEU A 274 3.93 0.49 24.20
N ASP A 275 4.73 0.34 25.25
CA ASP A 275 4.42 -0.50 26.43
C ASP A 275 3.24 0.05 27.23
N GLY A 276 3.05 1.37 27.22
CA GLY A 276 1.88 2.03 27.83
C GLY A 276 0.58 1.82 27.07
N GLY A 277 0.62 1.18 25.90
CA GLY A 277 -0.51 0.90 25.03
C GLY A 277 -0.99 2.14 24.28
N ILE A 278 -0.86 2.11 22.95
CA ILE A 278 -1.37 3.11 22.01
C ILE A 278 -2.05 2.42 20.84
N GLY A 279 -3.07 3.06 20.24
CA GLY A 279 -3.77 2.54 19.06
C GLY A 279 -3.19 3.04 17.74
N LEU A 280 -2.53 4.21 17.77
CA LEU A 280 -1.89 4.81 16.58
C LEU A 280 -0.55 5.42 16.97
N LEU A 281 0.50 5.07 16.21
CA LEU A 281 1.83 5.67 16.30
C LEU A 281 2.20 6.27 14.95
N VAL A 282 2.53 7.56 14.92
CA VAL A 282 2.95 8.28 13.72
C VAL A 282 4.39 8.74 13.91
N HIS A 283 5.28 8.36 12.98
CA HIS A 283 6.67 8.80 12.93
C HIS A 283 6.94 9.65 11.69
N ALA A 284 7.58 10.79 11.91
CA ALA A 284 8.11 11.69 10.87
C ALA A 284 9.57 12.04 11.18
N GLY A 285 10.48 11.59 10.33
CA GLY A 285 11.91 11.79 10.50
C GLY A 285 12.73 10.87 9.61
N HIS A 286 14.05 10.90 9.76
CA HIS A 286 14.90 9.96 9.07
C HIS A 286 14.61 8.52 9.50
N GLY A 287 14.58 7.62 8.51
CA GLY A 287 14.42 6.18 8.72
C GLY A 287 15.41 5.39 7.89
N GLN A 288 15.60 4.15 8.29
CA GLN A 288 16.46 3.16 7.67
C GLN A 288 15.77 1.79 7.74
N THR A 289 16.30 0.81 7.01
CA THR A 289 15.76 -0.56 6.99
C THR A 289 15.58 -1.14 8.40
N HIS A 290 16.46 -0.79 9.35
CA HIS A 290 16.47 -1.38 10.69
C HIS A 290 16.16 -0.38 11.82
N GLY A 291 15.62 0.80 11.52
CA GLY A 291 15.30 1.75 12.58
C GLY A 291 14.78 3.10 12.13
N TRP A 292 14.36 3.87 13.12
CA TRP A 292 14.11 5.30 13.05
C TRP A 292 15.25 6.03 13.75
N ASP A 293 15.87 6.96 13.07
CA ASP A 293 17.02 7.68 13.64
C ASP A 293 16.69 8.26 15.01
N GLN A 294 17.52 7.94 16.01
CA GLN A 294 17.42 8.37 17.40
C GLN A 294 16.16 7.90 18.16
N CYS A 295 15.15 7.34 17.48
CA CYS A 295 13.86 6.99 18.06
C CYS A 295 13.72 5.53 18.44
N LEU A 296 14.07 4.63 17.52
CA LEU A 296 13.83 3.19 17.65
C LEU A 296 14.80 2.42 16.76
N ALA A 297 15.36 1.35 17.27
CA ALA A 297 16.12 0.39 16.50
C ALA A 297 15.42 -0.97 16.51
N LEU A 298 15.81 -1.84 15.56
CA LEU A 298 15.24 -3.17 15.42
C LEU A 298 15.32 -3.98 16.74
N ASP A 299 16.44 -3.84 17.49
CA ASP A 299 16.65 -4.56 18.75
C ASP A 299 15.72 -4.10 19.88
N ASP A 300 15.13 -2.91 19.79
CA ASP A 300 14.16 -2.46 20.76
C ASP A 300 12.87 -3.29 20.74
N LEU A 301 12.56 -3.93 19.59
CA LEU A 301 11.36 -4.77 19.48
C LEU A 301 11.39 -5.98 20.40
N ASP A 302 12.59 -6.49 20.75
CA ASP A 302 12.74 -7.60 21.70
C ASP A 302 12.47 -7.19 23.15
N GLN A 303 12.50 -5.90 23.43
CA GLN A 303 12.32 -5.33 24.77
C GLN A 303 10.90 -4.80 25.00
N LEU A 304 10.03 -4.85 23.97
CA LEU A 304 8.65 -4.39 24.09
C LEU A 304 7.81 -5.37 24.93
N GLY A 305 6.89 -4.80 25.71
CA GLY A 305 5.93 -5.52 26.55
C GLY A 305 4.46 -5.24 26.17
N ASN A 306 4.19 -4.82 24.93
CA ASN A 306 2.88 -4.33 24.50
C ASN A 306 1.96 -5.40 23.88
N ALA A 307 2.18 -6.67 24.14
CA ALA A 307 1.31 -7.75 23.66
C ALA A 307 -0.16 -7.48 24.05
N GLY A 308 -1.09 -7.59 23.11
CA GLY A 308 -2.50 -7.28 23.31
C GLY A 308 -2.85 -5.78 23.27
N MET A 309 -1.86 -4.88 23.13
CA MET A 309 -2.05 -3.43 22.99
C MET A 309 -1.34 -2.89 21.73
N LEU A 310 -1.53 -3.58 20.63
CA LEU A 310 -0.76 -3.37 19.40
C LEU A 310 -1.29 -2.18 18.58
N PRO A 311 -0.45 -1.18 18.27
CA PRO A 311 -0.84 -0.04 17.45
C PRO A 311 -0.90 -0.37 15.96
N VAL A 312 -1.60 0.49 15.20
CA VAL A 312 -1.25 0.79 13.82
C VAL A 312 -0.09 1.77 13.83
N VAL A 313 0.97 1.46 13.10
CA VAL A 313 2.17 2.30 12.98
C VAL A 313 2.23 2.90 11.58
N ILE A 314 2.51 4.20 11.48
CA ILE A 314 2.75 4.88 10.21
C ILE A 314 4.07 5.62 10.31
N SER A 315 4.99 5.34 9.40
CA SER A 315 6.29 6.01 9.31
C SER A 315 6.48 6.71 7.97
N ALA A 316 6.71 8.01 8.00
CA ALA A 316 7.13 8.78 6.83
C ALA A 316 8.66 8.76 6.60
N GLY A 317 9.40 7.95 7.36
CA GLY A 317 10.86 7.78 7.20
C GLY A 317 11.23 6.92 6.00
N CYS A 318 12.45 7.13 5.44
CA CYS A 318 12.99 6.32 4.35
C CYS A 318 13.17 4.85 4.77
N SER A 319 12.97 3.90 3.86
CA SER A 319 13.29 2.48 3.96
C SER A 319 12.71 1.74 5.18
N THR A 320 11.76 2.35 5.90
CA THR A 320 11.20 1.77 7.13
C THR A 320 10.25 0.61 6.89
N ALA A 321 9.79 0.43 5.65
CA ALA A 321 9.05 -0.73 5.17
C ALA A 321 9.79 -1.47 4.04
N CYS A 322 11.13 -1.41 4.03
CA CYS A 322 11.95 -2.20 3.12
C CYS A 322 11.73 -3.69 3.43
N PHE A 323 11.33 -4.47 2.42
CA PHE A 323 11.04 -5.91 2.53
C PHE A 323 11.57 -6.71 1.33
N ALA A 324 12.12 -6.02 0.33
CA ALA A 324 12.71 -6.60 -0.85
C ALA A 324 13.93 -5.76 -1.26
N PRO A 325 14.94 -6.32 -1.93
CA PRO A 325 16.09 -5.57 -2.40
C PRO A 325 15.69 -4.50 -3.40
N LEU A 326 16.54 -3.48 -3.53
CA LEU A 326 16.35 -2.33 -4.41
C LEU A 326 17.38 -2.37 -5.56
N PRO A 327 17.16 -3.20 -6.58
CA PRO A 327 18.06 -3.32 -7.72
C PRO A 327 18.19 -1.99 -8.50
N PRO A 328 19.29 -1.81 -9.21
CA PRO A 328 20.46 -2.67 -9.31
C PRO A 328 21.52 -2.37 -8.24
N TYR A 329 21.26 -1.45 -7.31
CA TYR A 329 22.26 -0.96 -6.34
C TYR A 329 22.50 -1.93 -5.19
N GLU A 330 21.45 -2.60 -4.73
CA GLU A 330 21.55 -3.66 -3.74
C GLU A 330 21.75 -5.03 -4.43
N PRO A 331 22.36 -6.01 -3.76
CA PRO A 331 22.45 -7.37 -4.27
C PRO A 331 21.06 -7.97 -4.53
N TYR A 332 20.89 -8.65 -5.65
CA TYR A 332 19.60 -9.22 -6.06
C TYR A 332 19.76 -10.44 -6.99
N VAL A 333 18.67 -11.16 -7.20
CA VAL A 333 18.53 -12.19 -8.23
C VAL A 333 17.72 -11.63 -9.38
N ASP A 334 18.21 -11.76 -10.62
CA ASP A 334 17.46 -11.32 -11.81
C ASP A 334 16.40 -12.33 -12.28
N ALA A 335 15.58 -11.93 -13.25
CA ALA A 335 14.51 -12.75 -13.80
C ALA A 335 14.98 -14.05 -14.47
N GLU A 336 16.28 -14.17 -14.80
CA GLU A 336 16.91 -15.36 -15.37
C GLU A 336 17.55 -16.25 -14.29
N GLY A 337 17.52 -15.80 -13.03
CA GLY A 337 18.07 -16.52 -11.88
C GLY A 337 19.55 -16.25 -11.59
N HIS A 338 20.15 -15.24 -12.22
CA HIS A 338 21.54 -14.86 -11.94
C HIS A 338 21.63 -13.93 -10.75
N GLU A 339 22.63 -14.14 -9.90
CA GLU A 339 22.92 -13.26 -8.77
C GLU A 339 23.77 -12.06 -9.19
N HIS A 340 23.37 -10.89 -8.75
CA HIS A 340 24.09 -9.62 -8.92
C HIS A 340 24.57 -9.11 -7.57
N ALA A 341 25.81 -8.60 -7.53
CA ALA A 341 26.40 -8.09 -6.28
C ALA A 341 25.87 -6.72 -5.86
N GLY A 342 25.12 -6.06 -6.73
CA GLY A 342 24.76 -4.66 -6.58
C GLY A 342 25.88 -3.73 -7.08
N SER A 343 25.59 -2.44 -7.12
CA SER A 343 26.52 -1.41 -7.59
C SER A 343 26.46 -0.15 -6.71
N ASP A 344 27.26 0.86 -7.05
CA ASP A 344 27.21 2.14 -6.38
C ASP A 344 25.94 2.91 -6.76
N HIS A 345 25.31 3.55 -5.82
CA HIS A 345 24.16 4.44 -6.03
C HIS A 345 24.41 5.61 -6.99
N HIS A 346 25.67 5.93 -7.29
CA HIS A 346 26.06 6.96 -8.25
C HIS A 346 26.33 6.44 -9.66
N GLU A 347 26.13 5.15 -9.90
CA GLU A 347 26.35 4.56 -11.21
C GLU A 347 25.33 5.06 -12.24
N VAL A 348 25.81 5.27 -13.46
CA VAL A 348 25.02 5.60 -14.64
C VAL A 348 25.03 4.39 -15.57
N PHE A 349 23.88 3.83 -15.82
CA PHE A 349 23.73 2.66 -16.68
C PHE A 349 23.62 3.12 -18.15
N SER A 350 24.49 2.60 -19.00
CA SER A 350 24.45 2.84 -20.46
C SER A 350 23.49 1.87 -21.20
N ALA A 351 23.10 0.80 -20.54
CA ALA A 351 22.12 -0.19 -20.98
C ALA A 351 21.19 -0.53 -19.81
N PRO A 352 19.98 -1.07 -20.06
CA PRO A 352 19.10 -1.49 -18.99
C PRO A 352 19.78 -2.51 -18.07
N PRO A 353 19.78 -2.31 -16.74
CA PRO A 353 20.23 -3.35 -15.82
C PRO A 353 19.31 -4.56 -15.94
N PRO A 354 19.82 -5.79 -15.65
CA PRO A 354 18.98 -6.98 -15.65
C PRO A 354 17.78 -6.84 -14.71
N PRO A 355 16.57 -7.22 -15.16
CA PRO A 355 15.37 -7.07 -14.35
C PRO A 355 15.40 -7.99 -13.14
N PRO A 356 14.98 -7.52 -11.94
CA PRO A 356 14.89 -8.38 -10.78
C PRO A 356 13.81 -9.46 -10.94
N ALA A 357 14.09 -10.65 -10.41
CA ALA A 357 13.09 -11.68 -10.25
C ALA A 357 11.97 -11.19 -9.31
N PRO A 358 10.72 -11.63 -9.54
CA PRO A 358 9.61 -11.31 -8.64
C PRO A 358 9.73 -11.96 -7.25
N TYR A 359 10.67 -12.88 -7.09
CA TYR A 359 10.99 -13.55 -5.82
C TYR A 359 12.45 -13.33 -5.48
N GLN A 360 12.71 -12.99 -4.21
CA GLN A 360 14.05 -12.79 -3.69
C GLN A 360 14.18 -13.56 -2.39
N SER A 361 15.19 -14.38 -2.23
CA SER A 361 15.32 -15.31 -1.09
C SER A 361 16.69 -15.25 -0.42
N GLY A 362 16.78 -15.79 0.80
CA GLY A 362 18.01 -15.84 1.57
C GLY A 362 18.59 -14.45 1.84
N ARG A 363 19.86 -14.22 1.47
CA ARG A 363 20.54 -12.93 1.69
C ARG A 363 19.93 -11.74 0.93
N PHE A 364 19.05 -12.02 -0.04
CA PHE A 364 18.34 -11.01 -0.83
C PHE A 364 16.98 -10.63 -0.24
N ASN A 365 16.60 -11.20 0.91
CA ASN A 365 15.43 -10.80 1.67
C ASN A 365 15.88 -10.00 2.90
N PRO A 366 15.75 -8.66 2.92
CA PRO A 366 16.39 -7.80 3.92
C PRO A 366 15.80 -7.88 5.32
N GLY A 367 14.51 -8.21 5.48
CA GLY A 367 13.87 -8.32 6.78
C GLY A 367 13.81 -6.99 7.55
N GLY A 368 13.13 -5.98 7.01
CA GLY A 368 13.15 -4.63 7.54
C GLY A 368 12.31 -4.40 8.80
N LEU A 369 12.43 -3.21 9.39
CA LEU A 369 11.75 -2.80 10.64
C LEU A 369 10.24 -3.02 10.59
N GLY A 370 9.59 -2.59 9.49
CA GLY A 370 8.14 -2.69 9.34
C GLY A 370 7.62 -4.12 9.41
N GLU A 371 8.34 -5.07 8.78
CA GLU A 371 8.02 -6.49 8.86
C GLU A 371 8.19 -7.03 10.27
N GLN A 372 9.32 -6.68 10.90
CA GLN A 372 9.67 -7.17 12.22
C GLN A 372 8.70 -6.69 13.31
N PHE A 373 8.09 -5.52 13.16
CA PHE A 373 6.98 -5.07 14.00
C PHE A 373 5.81 -6.05 14.01
N LEU A 374 5.58 -6.75 12.90
CA LEU A 374 4.47 -7.70 12.81
C LEU A 374 4.89 -9.12 13.23
N LYS A 375 6.04 -9.61 12.72
CA LYS A 375 6.38 -11.05 12.72
C LYS A 375 7.39 -11.49 13.78
N ARG A 376 8.15 -10.56 14.43
CA ARG A 376 9.27 -10.92 15.29
C ARG A 376 8.85 -11.64 16.59
N ASN A 377 7.79 -11.11 17.23
CA ASN A 377 7.28 -11.67 18.50
C ASN A 377 5.83 -11.20 18.75
N PRO A 378 5.15 -11.61 19.85
CA PRO A 378 3.78 -11.18 20.13
C PRO A 378 3.59 -9.68 20.38
N ASN A 379 4.68 -8.95 20.64
CA ASN A 379 4.68 -7.50 20.80
C ASN A 379 4.78 -6.78 19.44
N GLY A 380 4.96 -5.47 19.45
CA GLY A 380 5.18 -4.64 18.27
C GLY A 380 3.93 -3.95 17.77
N ALA A 381 3.43 -4.30 16.58
CA ALA A 381 2.29 -3.67 15.95
C ALA A 381 1.32 -4.70 15.33
N VAL A 382 0.07 -4.29 15.10
CA VAL A 382 -0.92 -5.06 14.34
C VAL A 382 -0.84 -4.73 12.84
N ALA A 383 -0.39 -3.53 12.51
CA ALA A 383 -0.16 -3.09 11.14
C ALA A 383 0.95 -2.04 11.08
N TYR A 384 1.66 -1.99 9.96
CA TYR A 384 2.71 -1.01 9.70
C TYR A 384 2.54 -0.43 8.29
N ILE A 385 2.56 0.90 8.19
CA ILE A 385 2.57 1.62 6.92
C ILE A 385 3.87 2.41 6.84
N GLY A 386 4.64 2.24 5.78
CA GLY A 386 5.90 2.94 5.61
C GLY A 386 6.43 2.90 4.18
N CYS A 387 7.48 3.67 3.94
CA CYS A 387 8.16 3.72 2.66
C CYS A 387 9.18 2.59 2.55
N ASN A 388 9.21 1.90 1.40
CA ASN A 388 10.17 0.83 1.15
C ASN A 388 11.52 1.33 0.59
N THR A 389 11.58 2.60 0.17
CA THR A 389 12.78 3.25 -0.38
C THR A 389 12.97 4.66 0.23
N GLY A 390 13.51 5.60 -0.54
CA GLY A 390 13.61 7.01 -0.15
C GLY A 390 12.23 7.68 -0.02
N SER A 391 11.91 8.16 1.16
CA SER A 391 10.71 8.98 1.41
C SER A 391 11.03 10.46 1.27
N GLN A 392 10.11 11.20 0.67
CA GLN A 392 10.19 12.65 0.49
C GLN A 392 9.19 13.37 1.42
N PRO A 393 9.33 14.68 1.66
CA PRO A 393 8.40 15.42 2.52
C PRO A 393 6.93 15.31 2.14
N CYS A 394 6.63 15.10 0.85
CA CYS A 394 5.28 14.81 0.35
C CYS A 394 4.67 13.52 0.93
N GLY A 395 5.49 12.57 1.41
CA GLY A 395 5.00 11.38 2.12
C GLY A 395 4.13 11.71 3.35
N LEU A 396 4.31 12.88 3.96
CA LEU A 396 3.42 13.36 5.03
C LEU A 396 1.97 13.59 4.55
N THR A 397 1.75 13.76 3.25
CA THR A 397 0.39 13.88 2.69
C THR A 397 -0.35 12.54 2.72
N LEU A 398 0.36 11.40 2.58
CA LEU A 398 -0.22 10.08 2.80
C LEU A 398 -0.65 9.88 4.26
N VAL A 399 0.17 10.32 5.22
CA VAL A 399 -0.17 10.29 6.65
C VAL A 399 -1.41 11.13 6.93
N GLU A 400 -1.48 12.34 6.36
CA GLU A 400 -2.65 13.22 6.47
C GLU A 400 -3.91 12.55 5.90
N GLY A 401 -3.82 11.99 4.70
CA GLY A 401 -4.92 11.29 4.04
C GLY A 401 -5.43 10.11 4.86
N PHE A 402 -4.53 9.30 5.42
CA PHE A 402 -4.89 8.15 6.25
C PHE A 402 -5.66 8.58 7.52
N ILE A 403 -5.14 9.56 8.26
CA ILE A 403 -5.79 10.07 9.48
C ILE A 403 -7.13 10.72 9.15
N THR A 404 -7.21 11.45 8.04
CA THR A 404 -8.45 12.06 7.56
C THR A 404 -9.50 11.00 7.26
N ALA A 405 -9.15 9.98 6.48
CA ALA A 405 -10.06 8.88 6.13
C ALA A 405 -10.52 8.13 7.40
N TRP A 406 -9.58 7.82 8.31
CA TRP A 406 -9.92 7.17 9.59
C TRP A 406 -10.88 8.02 10.43
N SER A 407 -10.57 9.30 10.60
CA SER A 407 -11.37 10.21 11.45
C SER A 407 -12.78 10.46 10.92
N GLN A 408 -13.03 10.30 9.63
CA GLN A 408 -14.32 10.56 8.99
C GLN A 408 -15.20 9.31 8.88
N ALA A 409 -14.61 8.12 8.90
CA ALA A 409 -15.35 6.87 8.74
C ALA A 409 -16.12 6.49 10.02
N LYS A 410 -17.35 5.99 9.85
CA LYS A 410 -18.15 5.44 10.97
C LYS A 410 -17.61 4.10 11.44
N GLU A 411 -17.27 3.24 10.51
CA GLU A 411 -16.71 1.91 10.74
C GLU A 411 -15.40 1.79 9.96
N PRO A 412 -14.33 2.45 10.41
CA PRO A 412 -13.08 2.49 9.68
C PRO A 412 -12.45 1.10 9.56
N ARG A 413 -11.93 0.79 8.38
CA ARG A 413 -11.08 -0.38 8.13
C ARG A 413 -9.72 0.09 7.64
N LEU A 414 -8.69 -0.65 8.01
CA LEU A 414 -7.30 -0.30 7.75
C LEU A 414 -7.06 -0.03 6.25
N GLY A 415 -7.50 -0.95 5.39
CA GLY A 415 -7.31 -0.84 3.95
C GLY A 415 -8.11 0.28 3.31
N ASP A 416 -9.35 0.54 3.78
CA ASP A 416 -10.16 1.65 3.28
C ASP A 416 -9.50 3.00 3.60
N CYS A 417 -8.93 3.11 4.83
CA CYS A 417 -8.20 4.31 5.23
C CYS A 417 -6.91 4.47 4.40
N TRP A 418 -6.22 3.38 4.08
CA TRP A 418 -5.02 3.42 3.25
C TRP A 418 -5.34 3.75 1.78
N ALA A 419 -6.32 3.09 1.19
CA ALA A 419 -6.78 3.42 -0.17
C ALA A 419 -7.27 4.87 -0.25
N GLY A 420 -7.96 5.36 0.79
CA GLY A 420 -8.34 6.76 0.94
C GLY A 420 -7.13 7.69 1.02
N ALA A 421 -6.05 7.28 1.69
CA ALA A 421 -4.82 8.06 1.77
C ALA A 421 -4.13 8.20 0.40
N VAL A 422 -4.10 7.13 -0.39
CA VAL A 422 -3.50 7.16 -1.75
C VAL A 422 -4.32 8.08 -2.66
N ARG A 423 -5.66 7.99 -2.63
CA ARG A 423 -6.53 8.90 -3.41
C ARG A 423 -6.39 10.35 -2.96
N PHE A 424 -6.37 10.60 -1.65
CA PHE A 424 -6.15 11.93 -1.08
C PHE A 424 -4.79 12.50 -1.52
N TYR A 425 -3.74 11.68 -1.53
CA TYR A 425 -2.42 12.04 -2.01
C TYR A 425 -2.46 12.45 -3.49
N HIS A 426 -3.08 11.64 -4.33
CA HIS A 426 -3.24 11.91 -5.77
C HIS A 426 -3.90 13.27 -6.02
N GLU A 427 -4.97 13.58 -5.29
CA GLU A 427 -5.69 14.84 -5.41
C GLU A 427 -4.89 16.02 -4.83
N LYS A 428 -4.33 15.87 -3.63
CA LYS A 428 -3.65 16.94 -2.88
C LYS A 428 -2.34 17.38 -3.54
N GLU A 429 -1.59 16.43 -4.07
CA GLU A 429 -0.32 16.69 -4.78
C GLU A 429 -0.55 16.89 -6.30
N HIS A 430 -1.82 16.92 -6.74
CA HIS A 430 -2.21 17.21 -8.13
C HIS A 430 -1.57 16.28 -9.17
N LEU A 431 -1.47 14.98 -8.89
CA LEU A 431 -0.69 14.04 -9.70
C LEU A 431 -1.19 13.98 -11.17
N ALA A 432 -2.49 14.09 -11.40
CA ALA A 432 -3.05 14.09 -12.75
C ALA A 432 -2.58 15.27 -13.64
N THR A 433 -2.15 16.37 -13.02
CA THR A 433 -1.73 17.59 -13.73
C THR A 433 -0.30 17.99 -13.42
N LEU A 434 0.41 17.17 -12.67
CA LEU A 434 1.79 17.42 -12.29
C LEU A 434 2.68 17.50 -13.54
N ARG A 435 3.46 18.58 -13.63
CA ARG A 435 4.36 18.84 -14.76
C ARG A 435 5.81 18.89 -14.29
N PRO A 436 6.73 18.41 -15.09
CA PRO A 436 8.14 18.61 -14.81
C PRO A 436 8.48 20.11 -14.82
N ASN A 437 9.49 20.46 -14.07
CA ASN A 437 10.09 21.80 -14.05
C ASN A 437 11.61 21.67 -13.94
N ALA A 438 12.35 22.75 -13.70
CA ALA A 438 13.80 22.71 -13.50
C ALA A 438 14.21 21.97 -12.20
N ASP A 439 13.25 21.72 -11.29
CA ASP A 439 13.43 20.96 -10.07
C ASP A 439 13.28 19.43 -10.36
N TRP A 440 14.02 18.62 -9.61
CA TRP A 440 13.92 17.15 -9.64
C TRP A 440 12.70 16.62 -8.88
N TYR A 441 12.08 17.46 -8.07
CA TYR A 441 11.05 17.05 -7.11
C TYR A 441 9.75 16.53 -7.72
N PRO A 442 9.24 17.02 -8.87
CA PRO A 442 8.01 16.49 -9.45
C PRO A 442 7.98 14.98 -9.70
N PRO A 443 9.01 14.32 -10.26
CA PRO A 443 9.03 12.86 -10.34
C PRO A 443 8.97 12.18 -8.97
N SER A 444 9.68 12.70 -7.96
CA SER A 444 9.64 12.16 -6.59
C SER A 444 8.26 12.28 -5.96
N ILE A 445 7.52 13.35 -6.23
CA ILE A 445 6.12 13.50 -5.81
C ILE A 445 5.25 12.44 -6.51
N TYR A 446 5.42 12.29 -7.82
CA TYR A 446 4.57 11.44 -8.64
C TYR A 446 4.54 9.99 -8.14
N PHE A 447 5.70 9.39 -7.90
CA PHE A 447 5.76 7.97 -7.51
C PHE A 447 5.87 7.72 -6.00
N GLN A 448 5.77 8.76 -5.16
CA GLN A 448 5.89 8.59 -3.70
C GLN A 448 4.83 7.65 -3.12
N GLY A 449 3.59 7.73 -3.57
CA GLY A 449 2.51 6.85 -3.12
C GLY A 449 2.73 5.37 -3.44
N MET A 450 3.46 5.08 -4.52
CA MET A 450 3.76 3.71 -4.95
C MET A 450 4.85 3.05 -4.10
N LYS A 451 5.66 3.84 -3.40
CA LYS A 451 6.75 3.39 -2.52
C LYS A 451 6.29 2.99 -1.13
N PHE A 452 5.05 3.34 -0.75
CA PHE A 452 4.53 3.01 0.56
C PHE A 452 3.82 1.67 0.56
N MET A 453 4.12 0.88 1.58
CA MET A 453 3.56 -0.46 1.79
C MET A 453 2.61 -0.46 2.98
N LEU A 454 1.52 -1.22 2.87
CA LEU A 454 0.67 -1.58 4.00
C LEU A 454 0.97 -3.01 4.42
N PHE A 455 1.70 -3.19 5.52
CA PHE A 455 1.83 -4.48 6.19
C PHE A 455 0.71 -4.63 7.21
N GLY A 456 -0.24 -5.52 6.96
CA GLY A 456 -1.40 -5.73 7.81
C GLY A 456 -2.59 -6.28 7.03
N ASP A 457 -3.64 -6.69 7.76
CA ASP A 457 -4.90 -7.12 7.16
C ASP A 457 -5.71 -5.90 6.69
N PRO A 458 -5.97 -5.73 5.39
CA PRO A 458 -6.69 -4.55 4.89
C PRO A 458 -8.13 -4.48 5.38
N SER A 459 -8.72 -5.60 5.76
CA SER A 459 -10.09 -5.65 6.30
C SER A 459 -10.18 -5.42 7.80
N LEU A 460 -9.03 -5.25 8.50
CA LEU A 460 -8.98 -5.03 9.95
C LEU A 460 -9.85 -3.83 10.35
N ARG A 461 -10.79 -4.04 11.28
CA ARG A 461 -11.55 -2.94 11.87
C ARG A 461 -10.66 -2.08 12.77
N LEU A 462 -10.80 -0.78 12.61
CA LEU A 462 -10.16 0.21 13.46
C LEU A 462 -11.18 0.83 14.41
N PRO A 463 -10.76 1.39 15.57
CA PRO A 463 -11.70 2.06 16.46
C PRO A 463 -12.35 3.26 15.76
N GLY A 464 -13.69 3.29 15.79
CA GLY A 464 -14.48 4.41 15.30
C GLY A 464 -14.42 5.64 16.23
N ARG A 465 -15.06 6.73 15.81
CA ARG A 465 -15.19 7.96 16.61
C ARG A 465 -15.90 7.75 17.94
#